data_2bb06ab0e93bafdfa6c3fc702cc8da69
#
_entry.id   2bb06ab0e93bafdfa6c3fc702cc8da69
#
_cell.length_a   1.000
_cell.length_b   1.000
_cell.length_c   1.000
_cell.angle_alpha   90.00
_cell.angle_beta   90.00
_cell.angle_gamma   90.00
#
_symmetry.space_group_name_H-M   'P 1'
#
loop_
_entity.id
_entity.type
_entity.pdbx_description
1 polymer ?
#
loop_
_entity_poly.entity_id
_entity_poly.type
_entity_poly.pdbx_seq_one_letter_code
_entity_poly.pdbx_strand_id
1 'polypeptide(L)'
;MTYFLASCIRANEEIFQALSIPFSDSFLEMRGVGAGGDEISGLDAYAESVFVKHLAEYGQIESEESGSMGEYRTTKIVIDPIDGSSNALSYIPYFGTSVARVIDGVVDVAVVCNMANGEMFFKDKDGAVMEGKVFRDRTDPIIVSSTPKVGIFEKSYNHPHLTKALMDNNLKFRSMGAVALSLAYAHRVDYMLFMGSPRKYDVVAGLALCEDLERIVTDDYVIVSRTKEIAHTIERLIKSTQTKEIE
;
A
#
# COMPACT_ATOMS: atom_id res chain seq x y z
N MET A 1 13.90 15.96 7.33
CA MET A 1 13.98 14.60 6.71
C MET A 1 14.97 13.76 7.51
N THR A 2 14.52 12.62 8.04
CA THR A 2 15.37 11.66 8.75
C THR A 2 16.31 10.92 7.80
N TYR A 3 17.42 10.37 8.33
CA TYR A 3 18.32 9.52 7.54
C TYR A 3 17.61 8.27 7.00
N PHE A 4 16.68 7.71 7.78
CA PHE A 4 15.87 6.56 7.34
C PHE A 4 15.00 6.91 6.14
N LEU A 5 14.26 8.03 6.18
CA LEU A 5 13.46 8.47 5.02
C LEU A 5 14.33 8.71 3.79
N ALA A 6 15.50 9.34 3.97
CA ALA A 6 16.44 9.53 2.87
C ALA A 6 16.92 8.19 2.27
N SER A 7 17.10 7.15 3.09
CA SER A 7 17.47 5.80 2.62
C SER A 7 16.31 5.11 1.92
N CYS A 8 15.05 5.28 2.38
CA CYS A 8 13.87 4.80 1.67
C CYS A 8 13.73 5.45 0.28
N ILE A 9 13.97 6.76 0.18
CA ILE A 9 13.94 7.48 -1.11
C ILE A 9 14.98 6.90 -2.07
N ARG A 10 16.24 6.75 -1.62
CA ARG A 10 17.32 6.16 -2.45
C ARG A 10 17.00 4.72 -2.89
N ALA A 11 16.42 3.91 -2.01
CA ALA A 11 16.02 2.56 -2.37
C ALA A 11 14.95 2.57 -3.47
N ASN A 12 13.92 3.42 -3.33
CA ASN A 12 12.88 3.58 -4.34
C ASN A 12 13.42 4.11 -5.68
N GLU A 13 14.38 5.03 -5.64
CA GLU A 13 15.07 5.54 -6.85
C GLU A 13 15.84 4.43 -7.55
N GLU A 14 16.59 3.59 -6.81
CA GLU A 14 17.33 2.46 -7.35
C GLU A 14 16.38 1.42 -7.99
N ILE A 15 15.27 1.08 -7.32
CA ILE A 15 14.25 0.18 -7.87
C ILE A 15 13.65 0.78 -9.14
N PHE A 16 13.17 2.02 -9.07
CA PHE A 16 12.53 2.70 -10.22
C PHE A 16 13.46 2.81 -11.43
N GLN A 17 14.76 3.07 -11.20
CA GLN A 17 15.75 3.15 -12.27
C GLN A 17 15.98 1.81 -12.97
N ALA A 18 15.84 0.69 -12.25
CA ALA A 18 16.00 -0.65 -12.83
C ALA A 18 14.79 -1.08 -13.67
N LEU A 19 13.63 -0.43 -13.48
CA LEU A 19 12.39 -0.77 -14.19
C LEU A 19 12.40 -0.17 -15.60
N SER A 20 12.67 -1.01 -16.58
CA SER A 20 12.49 -0.68 -18.01
C SER A 20 11.47 -1.63 -18.64
N ILE A 21 10.48 -1.09 -19.35
CA ILE A 21 9.47 -1.89 -20.03
C ILE A 21 9.92 -2.14 -21.48
N PRO A 22 9.93 -3.40 -21.98
CA PRO A 22 9.55 -4.62 -21.25
C PRO A 22 10.55 -5.00 -20.14
N PHE A 23 10.07 -5.67 -19.08
CA PHE A 23 10.93 -6.19 -18.03
C PHE A 23 11.89 -7.25 -18.57
N SER A 24 13.07 -7.36 -17.94
CA SER A 24 14.00 -8.44 -18.25
C SER A 24 13.41 -9.80 -17.85
N ASP A 25 13.82 -10.88 -18.55
CA ASP A 25 13.39 -12.24 -18.23
C ASP A 25 13.65 -12.60 -16.77
N SER A 26 14.75 -12.08 -16.18
CA SER A 26 15.09 -12.30 -14.78
C SER A 26 14.10 -11.68 -13.79
N PHE A 27 13.37 -10.63 -14.17
CA PHE A 27 12.30 -10.04 -13.36
C PHE A 27 10.98 -10.82 -13.47
N LEU A 28 10.76 -11.45 -14.61
CA LEU A 28 9.55 -12.25 -14.87
C LEU A 28 9.65 -13.70 -14.33
N GLU A 29 10.86 -14.15 -13.97
CA GLU A 29 11.10 -15.51 -13.46
C GLU A 29 10.46 -15.70 -12.09
N MET A 30 9.65 -16.76 -11.94
CA MET A 30 9.04 -17.12 -10.66
C MET A 30 10.06 -17.85 -9.78
N ARG A 31 10.17 -17.45 -8.51
CA ARG A 31 11.22 -17.90 -7.56
C ARG A 31 10.70 -18.69 -6.36
N GLY A 32 9.42 -18.96 -6.31
CA GLY A 32 8.80 -19.73 -5.22
C GLY A 32 7.62 -19.01 -4.60
N VAL A 33 7.33 -19.33 -3.33
CA VAL A 33 6.22 -18.73 -2.57
C VAL A 33 6.79 -17.99 -1.36
N GLY A 34 6.37 -16.75 -1.18
CA GLY A 34 6.79 -15.86 -0.12
C GLY A 34 6.19 -16.18 1.24
N ALA A 35 6.70 -15.53 2.28
CA ALA A 35 6.17 -15.62 3.64
C ALA A 35 4.73 -15.06 3.72
N GLY A 36 4.36 -14.15 2.83
CA GLY A 36 2.99 -13.64 2.67
C GLY A 36 2.02 -14.62 2.02
N GLY A 37 2.53 -15.70 1.40
CA GLY A 37 1.75 -16.78 0.77
C GLY A 37 1.52 -16.61 -0.73
N ASP A 38 1.98 -15.52 -1.33
CA ASP A 38 1.91 -15.24 -2.76
C ASP A 38 3.17 -15.73 -3.50
N GLU A 39 3.10 -15.87 -4.83
CA GLU A 39 4.25 -16.25 -5.66
C GLU A 39 5.24 -15.08 -5.77
N ILE A 40 6.52 -15.37 -5.56
CA ILE A 40 7.63 -14.40 -5.67
C ILE A 40 8.12 -14.34 -7.12
N SER A 41 8.10 -13.16 -7.72
CA SER A 41 8.79 -12.93 -8.99
C SER A 41 10.24 -12.47 -8.79
N GLY A 42 11.02 -12.50 -9.85
CA GLY A 42 12.36 -11.91 -9.84
C GLY A 42 12.35 -10.42 -9.55
N LEU A 43 11.26 -9.72 -9.89
CA LEU A 43 11.07 -8.29 -9.58
C LEU A 43 10.91 -8.07 -8.07
N ASP A 44 10.06 -8.88 -7.40
CA ASP A 44 9.87 -8.82 -5.94
C ASP A 44 11.19 -9.08 -5.21
N ALA A 45 11.91 -10.15 -5.60
CA ALA A 45 13.20 -10.50 -5.02
C ALA A 45 14.27 -9.41 -5.24
N TYR A 46 14.28 -8.76 -6.39
CA TYR A 46 15.17 -7.64 -6.66
C TYR A 46 14.84 -6.46 -5.76
N ALA A 47 13.58 -6.04 -5.71
CA ALA A 47 13.14 -4.91 -4.88
C ALA A 47 13.41 -5.16 -3.39
N GLU A 48 13.16 -6.39 -2.89
CA GLU A 48 13.52 -6.79 -1.53
C GLU A 48 15.01 -6.62 -1.27
N SER A 49 15.87 -7.10 -2.18
CA SER A 49 17.32 -7.00 -2.04
C SER A 49 17.81 -5.55 -1.95
N VAL A 50 17.19 -4.65 -2.69
CA VAL A 50 17.49 -3.21 -2.65
C VAL A 50 17.07 -2.62 -1.31
N PHE A 51 15.86 -2.94 -0.81
CA PHE A 51 15.44 -2.49 0.52
C PHE A 51 16.34 -3.02 1.62
N VAL A 52 16.72 -4.29 1.60
CA VAL A 52 17.67 -4.87 2.57
C VAL A 52 18.98 -4.10 2.55
N LYS A 53 19.55 -3.85 1.36
CA LYS A 53 20.79 -3.09 1.19
C LYS A 53 20.74 -1.70 1.84
N HIS A 54 19.63 -0.98 1.68
CA HIS A 54 19.50 0.39 2.15
C HIS A 54 18.97 0.54 3.57
N LEU A 55 18.24 -0.46 4.09
CA LEU A 55 17.44 -0.29 5.31
C LEU A 55 17.84 -1.21 6.47
N ALA A 56 18.62 -2.27 6.25
CA ALA A 56 18.93 -3.26 7.30
C ALA A 56 19.68 -2.67 8.52
N GLU A 57 20.39 -1.56 8.36
CA GLU A 57 21.07 -0.89 9.48
C GLU A 57 20.09 -0.23 10.48
N TYR A 58 18.89 0.12 10.04
CA TYR A 58 17.91 0.88 10.85
C TYR A 58 17.01 0.01 11.73
N GLY A 59 16.88 -1.28 11.46
CA GLY A 59 16.00 -2.17 12.21
C GLY A 59 15.98 -3.60 11.68
N GLN A 60 15.17 -4.46 12.31
CA GLN A 60 14.86 -5.78 11.77
C GLN A 60 13.87 -5.62 10.62
N ILE A 61 14.20 -6.18 9.46
CA ILE A 61 13.29 -6.15 8.31
C ILE A 61 12.24 -7.27 8.47
N GLU A 62 11.00 -6.93 8.19
CA GLU A 62 9.87 -7.82 8.06
C GLU A 62 9.29 -7.64 6.65
N SER A 63 9.64 -8.56 5.75
CA SER A 63 9.24 -8.54 4.34
C SER A 63 8.10 -9.50 4.07
N GLU A 64 7.25 -9.15 3.13
CA GLU A 64 6.20 -10.05 2.59
C GLU A 64 6.83 -11.30 1.97
N GLU A 65 7.97 -11.18 1.31
CA GLU A 65 8.62 -12.25 0.58
C GLU A 65 9.40 -13.20 1.50
N SER A 66 10.38 -12.66 2.23
CA SER A 66 11.30 -13.47 3.06
C SER A 66 10.92 -13.55 4.55
N GLY A 67 9.86 -12.87 4.98
CA GLY A 67 9.49 -12.79 6.39
C GLY A 67 10.48 -11.95 7.20
N SER A 68 10.82 -12.40 8.42
CA SER A 68 11.73 -11.68 9.32
C SER A 68 13.19 -11.94 8.97
N MET A 69 13.93 -10.86 8.70
CA MET A 69 15.35 -10.91 8.35
C MET A 69 16.21 -10.10 9.34
N GLY A 70 17.43 -10.59 9.56
CA GLY A 70 18.38 -9.98 10.47
C GLY A 70 18.15 -10.34 11.95
N GLU A 71 18.94 -9.70 12.84
CA GLU A 71 18.80 -9.90 14.29
C GLU A 71 17.51 -9.27 14.82
N TYR A 72 16.95 -9.86 15.89
CA TYR A 72 15.80 -9.30 16.56
C TYR A 72 16.10 -7.88 17.08
N ARG A 73 15.24 -6.94 16.75
CA ARG A 73 15.27 -5.55 17.26
C ARG A 73 13.84 -5.09 17.56
N THR A 74 13.69 -4.18 18.50
CA THR A 74 12.39 -3.52 18.79
C THR A 74 11.94 -2.64 17.65
N THR A 75 12.87 -2.02 16.93
CA THR A 75 12.58 -1.30 15.69
C THR A 75 12.40 -2.30 14.56
N LYS A 76 11.22 -2.27 13.94
CA LYS A 76 10.87 -3.09 12.78
C LYS A 76 10.76 -2.23 11.54
N ILE A 77 11.18 -2.78 10.41
CA ILE A 77 10.98 -2.19 9.08
C ILE A 77 10.10 -3.14 8.30
N VAL A 78 8.83 -2.78 8.17
CA VAL A 78 7.84 -3.59 7.45
C VAL A 78 7.89 -3.16 5.99
N ILE A 79 8.09 -4.12 5.09
CA ILE A 79 8.15 -3.86 3.65
C ILE A 79 7.23 -4.79 2.87
N ASP A 80 6.58 -4.24 1.87
CA ASP A 80 6.08 -4.94 0.70
C ASP A 80 6.95 -4.46 -0.47
N PRO A 81 7.80 -5.34 -1.01
CA PRO A 81 8.72 -4.96 -2.08
C PRO A 81 8.03 -4.50 -3.35
N ILE A 82 6.93 -5.18 -3.75
CA ILE A 82 6.11 -4.81 -4.90
C ILE A 82 4.63 -5.07 -4.60
N ASP A 83 3.95 -4.07 -4.04
CA ASP A 83 2.48 -4.05 -3.92
C ASP A 83 1.84 -4.04 -5.32
N GLY A 84 1.12 -5.10 -5.64
CA GLY A 84 0.51 -5.28 -6.96
C GLY A 84 1.40 -5.97 -7.99
N SER A 85 2.18 -6.99 -7.60
CA SER A 85 3.07 -7.77 -8.49
C SER A 85 2.33 -8.30 -9.73
N SER A 86 1.07 -8.76 -9.61
CA SER A 86 0.26 -9.19 -10.75
C SER A 86 0.04 -8.07 -11.78
N ASN A 87 -0.16 -6.83 -11.33
CA ASN A 87 -0.27 -5.67 -12.21
C ASN A 87 1.07 -5.41 -12.90
N ALA A 88 2.17 -5.41 -12.13
CA ALA A 88 3.51 -5.20 -12.69
C ALA A 88 3.82 -6.22 -13.79
N LEU A 89 3.66 -7.50 -13.51
CA LEU A 89 3.91 -8.60 -14.46
C LEU A 89 2.97 -8.58 -15.67
N SER A 90 1.80 -7.96 -15.54
CA SER A 90 0.84 -7.74 -16.62
C SER A 90 1.03 -6.40 -17.34
N TYR A 91 2.04 -5.61 -16.97
CA TYR A 91 2.29 -4.25 -17.47
C TYR A 91 1.13 -3.28 -17.25
N ILE A 92 0.29 -3.52 -16.23
CA ILE A 92 -0.74 -2.59 -15.79
C ILE A 92 -0.06 -1.52 -14.92
N PRO A 93 -0.16 -0.22 -15.25
CA PRO A 93 0.62 0.83 -14.60
C PRO A 93 0.05 1.24 -13.23
N TYR A 94 -0.18 0.27 -12.36
CA TYR A 94 -0.64 0.46 -10.99
C TYR A 94 -0.02 -0.59 -10.07
N PHE A 95 1.21 -0.36 -9.66
CA PHE A 95 1.98 -1.17 -8.72
C PHE A 95 3.02 -0.29 -8.03
N GLY A 96 3.47 -0.69 -6.88
CA GLY A 96 4.33 0.17 -6.09
C GLY A 96 5.14 -0.57 -5.04
N THR A 97 5.74 0.17 -4.14
CA THR A 97 6.46 -0.33 -2.96
C THR A 97 5.85 0.26 -1.70
N SER A 98 5.95 -0.46 -0.61
CA SER A 98 5.46 -0.03 0.71
C SER A 98 6.52 -0.26 1.77
N VAL A 99 6.85 0.79 2.55
CA VAL A 99 7.84 0.74 3.63
C VAL A 99 7.31 1.48 4.85
N ALA A 100 7.34 0.85 6.01
CA ALA A 100 7.07 1.49 7.29
C ALA A 100 8.16 1.16 8.30
N ARG A 101 8.65 2.17 9.03
CA ARG A 101 9.43 1.94 10.23
C ARG A 101 8.52 2.01 11.44
N VAL A 102 8.56 0.94 12.25
CA VAL A 102 7.74 0.76 13.46
C VAL A 102 8.66 0.73 14.66
N ILE A 103 8.46 1.63 15.61
CA ILE A 103 9.21 1.71 16.87
C ILE A 103 8.20 1.54 18.01
N ASP A 104 8.40 0.53 18.84
CA ASP A 104 7.52 0.20 19.98
C ASP A 104 6.02 0.10 19.57
N GLY A 105 5.75 -0.47 18.39
CA GLY A 105 4.40 -0.66 17.84
C GLY A 105 3.80 0.56 17.16
N VAL A 106 4.52 1.68 17.08
CA VAL A 106 4.05 2.92 16.43
C VAL A 106 4.83 3.16 15.14
N VAL A 107 4.12 3.48 14.06
CA VAL A 107 4.77 3.88 12.80
C VAL A 107 5.28 5.31 12.94
N ASP A 108 6.58 5.50 12.80
CA ASP A 108 7.19 6.82 12.84
C ASP A 108 7.59 7.35 11.46
N VAL A 109 7.84 6.48 10.50
CA VAL A 109 8.08 6.82 9.08
C VAL A 109 7.34 5.86 8.18
N ALA A 110 6.65 6.38 7.20
CA ALA A 110 5.96 5.59 6.16
C ALA A 110 6.29 6.15 4.78
N VAL A 111 6.48 5.26 3.80
CA VAL A 111 6.73 5.61 2.40
C VAL A 111 5.98 4.61 1.53
N VAL A 112 5.20 5.12 0.58
CA VAL A 112 4.60 4.32 -0.51
C VAL A 112 4.97 5.00 -1.82
N CYS A 113 5.50 4.23 -2.76
CA CYS A 113 5.93 4.75 -4.05
C CYS A 113 5.23 4.02 -5.20
N ASN A 114 4.60 4.78 -6.11
CA ASN A 114 4.06 4.24 -7.34
C ASN A 114 5.19 4.02 -8.36
N MET A 115 5.55 2.77 -8.60
CA MET A 115 6.64 2.39 -9.50
C MET A 115 6.29 2.53 -10.99
N ALA A 116 5.03 2.74 -11.34
CA ALA A 116 4.64 2.99 -12.72
C ALA A 116 4.86 4.45 -13.17
N ASN A 117 4.84 5.41 -12.24
CA ASN A 117 4.95 6.83 -12.58
C ASN A 117 5.93 7.63 -11.69
N GLY A 118 6.51 6.99 -10.68
CA GLY A 118 7.46 7.58 -9.74
C GLY A 118 6.84 8.52 -8.70
N GLU A 119 5.51 8.61 -8.57
CA GLU A 119 4.90 9.34 -7.46
C GLU A 119 5.21 8.67 -6.12
N MET A 120 5.57 9.47 -5.12
CA MET A 120 5.95 8.99 -3.80
C MET A 120 5.16 9.75 -2.75
N PHE A 121 4.59 9.01 -1.81
CA PHE A 121 3.83 9.50 -0.66
C PHE A 121 4.59 9.10 0.60
N PHE A 122 4.79 10.05 1.50
CA PHE A 122 5.55 9.75 2.70
C PHE A 122 5.15 10.62 3.89
N LYS A 123 5.40 10.08 5.07
CA LYS A 123 5.32 10.75 6.36
C LYS A 123 6.63 10.51 7.11
N ASP A 124 7.23 11.58 7.66
CA ASP A 124 8.46 11.53 8.44
C ASP A 124 8.14 11.91 9.89
N LYS A 125 8.17 10.95 10.80
CA LYS A 125 7.81 11.11 12.23
C LYS A 125 6.42 11.74 12.39
N ASP A 126 6.31 12.77 13.24
CA ASP A 126 5.08 13.51 13.53
C ASP A 126 4.73 14.55 12.44
N GLY A 127 5.41 14.48 11.29
CA GLY A 127 5.19 15.42 10.18
C GLY A 127 3.88 15.16 9.44
N ALA A 128 3.47 16.16 8.66
CA ALA A 128 2.36 16.01 7.73
C ALA A 128 2.69 15.00 6.63
N VAL A 129 1.65 14.45 6.00
CA VAL A 129 1.81 13.62 4.81
C VAL A 129 2.21 14.49 3.64
N MET A 130 3.27 14.08 2.97
CA MET A 130 3.88 14.78 1.85
C MET A 130 3.84 13.91 0.61
N GLU A 131 3.90 14.53 -0.55
CA GLU A 131 4.09 13.85 -1.82
C GLU A 131 5.28 14.42 -2.60
N GLY A 132 5.85 13.60 -3.46
CA GLY A 132 6.97 13.97 -4.31
C GLY A 132 7.07 13.03 -5.50
N LYS A 133 8.21 13.05 -6.16
CA LYS A 133 8.55 12.13 -7.24
C LYS A 133 9.99 11.66 -7.09
N VAL A 134 10.25 10.41 -7.44
CA VAL A 134 11.61 9.88 -7.59
C VAL A 134 12.45 10.80 -8.49
N PHE A 135 13.70 10.99 -8.16
CA PHE A 135 14.65 11.90 -8.84
C PHE A 135 14.22 13.38 -8.88
N ARG A 136 13.34 13.81 -7.99
CA ARG A 136 12.96 15.22 -7.85
C ARG A 136 13.11 15.68 -6.41
N ASP A 137 13.86 16.76 -6.20
CA ASP A 137 14.09 17.35 -4.87
C ASP A 137 12.84 18.04 -4.29
N ARG A 138 11.84 18.30 -5.15
CA ARG A 138 10.63 18.99 -4.72
C ARG A 138 9.65 18.02 -4.07
N THR A 139 9.21 18.40 -2.87
CA THR A 139 8.12 17.75 -2.15
C THR A 139 7.05 18.79 -1.80
N ASP A 140 5.80 18.39 -1.89
CA ASP A 140 4.64 19.24 -1.61
C ASP A 140 3.74 18.52 -0.58
N PRO A 141 2.88 19.25 0.17
CA PRO A 141 1.80 18.62 0.92
C PRO A 141 0.94 17.76 0.01
N ILE A 142 0.43 16.64 0.55
CA ILE A 142 -0.38 15.72 -0.22
C ILE A 142 -1.57 16.43 -0.88
N ILE A 143 -1.81 16.11 -2.15
CA ILE A 143 -2.97 16.64 -2.88
C ILE A 143 -4.24 15.98 -2.37
N VAL A 144 -5.16 16.81 -1.86
CA VAL A 144 -6.50 16.40 -1.45
C VAL A 144 -7.50 16.82 -2.54
N SER A 145 -8.20 15.85 -3.15
CA SER A 145 -9.23 16.17 -4.12
C SER A 145 -10.41 16.89 -3.45
N SER A 146 -10.79 18.06 -3.92
CA SER A 146 -11.96 18.77 -3.39
C SER A 146 -13.29 18.14 -3.80
N THR A 147 -13.31 17.45 -4.94
CA THR A 147 -14.53 16.85 -5.54
C THR A 147 -14.22 15.46 -6.09
N PRO A 148 -13.89 14.48 -5.24
CA PRO A 148 -13.66 13.11 -5.70
C PRO A 148 -14.93 12.56 -6.37
N LYS A 149 -14.76 11.63 -7.28
CA LYS A 149 -15.86 11.07 -8.10
C LYS A 149 -15.99 9.56 -8.00
N VAL A 150 -15.00 8.92 -7.37
CA VAL A 150 -14.92 7.47 -7.23
C VAL A 150 -14.22 7.10 -5.94
N GLY A 151 -14.56 5.95 -5.40
CA GLY A 151 -13.76 5.24 -4.40
C GLY A 151 -12.83 4.21 -5.04
N ILE A 152 -12.09 3.53 -4.20
CA ILE A 152 -11.33 2.32 -4.53
C ILE A 152 -11.91 1.17 -3.69
N PHE A 153 -12.21 0.04 -4.34
CA PHE A 153 -12.61 -1.18 -3.65
C PHE A 153 -11.74 -2.33 -4.12
N GLU A 154 -10.75 -2.68 -3.32
CA GLU A 154 -9.80 -3.74 -3.63
C GLU A 154 -10.43 -5.12 -3.52
N LYS A 155 -10.11 -6.00 -4.49
CA LYS A 155 -10.68 -7.35 -4.60
C LYS A 155 -12.22 -7.38 -4.67
N SER A 156 -12.83 -6.32 -5.22
CA SER A 156 -14.30 -6.19 -5.33
C SER A 156 -14.99 -7.36 -6.05
N TYR A 157 -14.27 -8.04 -6.94
CA TYR A 157 -14.75 -9.22 -7.66
C TYR A 157 -15.06 -10.42 -6.77
N ASN A 158 -14.51 -10.47 -5.55
CA ASN A 158 -14.82 -11.50 -4.55
C ASN A 158 -16.09 -11.20 -3.75
N HIS A 159 -16.66 -9.97 -3.89
CA HIS A 159 -17.76 -9.47 -3.07
C HIS A 159 -18.91 -8.90 -3.93
N PRO A 160 -19.59 -9.73 -4.79
CA PRO A 160 -20.57 -9.25 -5.75
C PRO A 160 -21.79 -8.60 -5.09
N HIS A 161 -22.25 -9.09 -3.92
CA HIS A 161 -23.36 -8.49 -3.18
C HIS A 161 -23.03 -7.11 -2.64
N LEU A 162 -21.84 -6.94 -2.07
CA LEU A 162 -21.36 -5.65 -1.59
C LEU A 162 -21.12 -4.68 -2.77
N THR A 163 -20.53 -5.17 -3.85
CA THR A 163 -20.37 -4.43 -5.10
C THR A 163 -21.69 -3.83 -5.56
N LYS A 164 -22.75 -4.66 -5.62
CA LYS A 164 -24.09 -4.18 -5.99
C LYS A 164 -24.61 -3.17 -4.99
N ALA A 165 -24.49 -3.43 -3.70
CA ALA A 165 -24.98 -2.53 -2.64
C ALA A 165 -24.31 -1.15 -2.69
N LEU A 166 -22.99 -1.09 -2.94
CA LEU A 166 -22.27 0.17 -3.13
C LEU A 166 -22.80 0.94 -4.35
N MET A 167 -23.00 0.27 -5.48
CA MET A 167 -23.53 0.90 -6.70
C MET A 167 -24.96 1.41 -6.52
N ASP A 168 -25.85 0.65 -5.86
CA ASP A 168 -27.22 1.04 -5.53
C ASP A 168 -27.27 2.30 -4.62
N ASN A 169 -26.20 2.56 -3.87
CA ASN A 169 -26.02 3.75 -3.04
C ASN A 169 -25.17 4.85 -3.72
N ASN A 170 -24.96 4.79 -5.04
CA ASN A 170 -24.16 5.73 -5.84
C ASN A 170 -22.68 5.83 -5.42
N LEU A 171 -22.15 4.86 -4.70
CA LEU A 171 -20.75 4.75 -4.30
C LEU A 171 -19.95 4.06 -5.42
N LYS A 172 -19.62 4.82 -6.47
CA LYS A 172 -18.81 4.32 -7.60
C LYS A 172 -17.39 4.00 -7.14
N PHE A 173 -16.79 2.96 -7.70
CA PHE A 173 -15.42 2.57 -7.36
C PHE A 173 -14.62 2.03 -8.54
N ARG A 174 -13.34 1.78 -8.27
CA ARG A 174 -12.40 1.02 -9.10
C ARG A 174 -11.77 -0.06 -8.24
N SER A 175 -11.40 -1.21 -8.83
CA SER A 175 -10.57 -2.24 -8.19
C SER A 175 -9.20 -2.16 -8.87
N MET A 176 -8.21 -1.74 -8.12
CA MET A 176 -6.91 -1.32 -8.68
C MET A 176 -5.84 -2.41 -8.58
N GLY A 177 -5.88 -3.25 -7.54
CA GLY A 177 -5.02 -4.42 -7.38
C GLY A 177 -3.68 -4.16 -6.68
N ALA A 178 -3.57 -3.07 -5.90
CA ALA A 178 -2.40 -2.73 -5.09
C ALA A 178 -2.88 -1.98 -3.84
N VAL A 179 -2.87 -2.66 -2.68
CA VAL A 179 -3.56 -2.18 -1.46
C VAL A 179 -2.85 -1.01 -0.82
N ALA A 180 -1.53 -1.09 -0.62
CA ALA A 180 -0.74 -0.02 -0.03
C ALA A 180 -0.81 1.25 -0.89
N LEU A 181 -0.71 1.06 -2.21
CA LEU A 181 -0.82 2.17 -3.16
C LEU A 181 -2.22 2.79 -3.14
N SER A 182 -3.28 1.98 -3.04
CA SER A 182 -4.67 2.46 -2.94
C SER A 182 -4.91 3.26 -1.66
N LEU A 183 -4.29 2.88 -0.54
CA LEU A 183 -4.28 3.66 0.69
C LEU A 183 -3.54 5.00 0.51
N ALA A 184 -2.39 5.01 -0.16
CA ALA A 184 -1.66 6.25 -0.44
C ALA A 184 -2.47 7.24 -1.30
N TYR A 185 -3.34 6.75 -2.18
CA TYR A 185 -4.25 7.58 -2.97
C TYR A 185 -5.57 7.94 -2.25
N ALA A 186 -5.78 7.53 -0.99
CA ALA A 186 -7.06 7.73 -0.29
C ALA A 186 -7.50 9.20 -0.19
N HIS A 187 -6.55 10.15 -0.13
CA HIS A 187 -6.83 11.59 -0.11
C HIS A 187 -7.43 12.12 -1.43
N ARG A 188 -7.31 11.37 -2.52
CA ARG A 188 -7.76 11.77 -3.86
C ARG A 188 -9.08 11.13 -4.28
N VAL A 189 -9.62 10.19 -3.48
CA VAL A 189 -10.85 9.43 -3.74
C VAL A 189 -11.89 9.64 -2.65
N ASP A 190 -13.14 9.23 -2.88
CA ASP A 190 -14.20 9.32 -1.88
C ASP A 190 -13.95 8.37 -0.69
N TYR A 191 -13.46 7.17 -0.99
CA TYR A 191 -13.14 6.14 -0.02
C TYR A 191 -12.17 5.11 -0.61
N MET A 192 -11.46 4.43 0.27
CA MET A 192 -10.74 3.19 0.00
C MET A 192 -11.35 2.09 0.86
N LEU A 193 -11.67 0.95 0.26
CA LEU A 193 -12.23 -0.23 0.89
C LEU A 193 -11.41 -1.46 0.51
N PHE A 194 -10.98 -2.21 1.50
CA PHE A 194 -10.41 -3.54 1.36
C PHE A 194 -11.25 -4.52 2.19
N MET A 195 -11.64 -5.64 1.60
CA MET A 195 -12.33 -6.74 2.27
C MET A 195 -11.41 -7.95 2.40
N GLY A 196 -11.37 -8.52 3.57
CA GLY A 196 -10.52 -9.64 3.97
C GLY A 196 -9.58 -9.27 5.10
N SER A 197 -8.84 -10.24 5.62
CA SER A 197 -7.85 -10.00 6.68
C SER A 197 -6.67 -9.19 6.13
N PRO A 198 -6.45 -7.96 6.63
CA PRO A 198 -5.38 -7.11 6.13
C PRO A 198 -4.01 -7.64 6.62
N ARG A 199 -3.12 -7.94 5.68
CA ARG A 199 -1.74 -8.29 6.04
C ARG A 199 -0.98 -7.00 6.39
N LYS A 200 -0.09 -7.08 7.39
CA LYS A 200 0.69 -5.91 7.83
C LYS A 200 1.47 -5.24 6.71
N TYR A 201 2.01 -6.02 5.78
CA TYR A 201 2.80 -5.52 4.64
C TYR A 201 1.98 -4.60 3.74
N ASP A 202 0.70 -4.97 3.50
CA ASP A 202 -0.21 -4.24 2.62
C ASP A 202 -0.70 -2.92 3.24
N VAL A 203 -0.83 -2.84 4.59
CA VAL A 203 -1.61 -1.77 5.19
C VAL A 203 -0.85 -0.83 6.11
N VAL A 204 0.24 -1.28 6.76
CA VAL A 204 0.89 -0.49 7.83
C VAL A 204 1.38 0.87 7.34
N ALA A 205 2.10 0.93 6.23
CA ALA A 205 2.56 2.20 5.67
C ALA A 205 1.40 3.06 5.15
N GLY A 206 0.49 2.45 4.37
CA GLY A 206 -0.67 3.15 3.81
C GLY A 206 -1.59 3.74 4.88
N LEU A 207 -1.87 3.01 5.96
CA LEU A 207 -2.68 3.51 7.08
C LEU A 207 -2.00 4.66 7.84
N ALA A 208 -0.68 4.65 7.95
CA ALA A 208 0.05 5.76 8.55
C ALA A 208 -0.01 7.04 7.69
N LEU A 209 -0.14 6.89 6.37
CA LEU A 209 -0.40 8.01 5.45
C LEU A 209 -1.84 8.54 5.53
N CYS A 210 -2.76 7.81 6.16
CA CYS A 210 -4.19 8.15 6.27
C CYS A 210 -4.60 8.58 7.68
N GLU A 211 -3.67 8.99 8.55
CA GLU A 211 -3.98 9.30 9.95
C GLU A 211 -4.95 10.47 10.14
N ASP A 212 -4.99 11.39 9.20
CA ASP A 212 -5.89 12.56 9.15
C ASP A 212 -7.26 12.25 8.50
N LEU A 213 -7.45 11.03 7.99
CA LEU A 213 -8.72 10.57 7.41
C LEU A 213 -9.52 9.72 8.40
N GLU A 214 -10.81 9.54 8.13
CA GLU A 214 -11.64 8.61 8.88
C GLU A 214 -11.27 7.18 8.54
N ARG A 215 -10.99 6.35 9.56
CA ARG A 215 -10.54 4.96 9.39
C ARG A 215 -11.38 4.01 10.23
N ILE A 216 -11.85 2.92 9.63
CA ILE A 216 -12.43 1.77 10.32
C ILE A 216 -11.57 0.56 9.92
N VAL A 217 -10.81 0.04 10.88
CA VAL A 217 -9.90 -1.10 10.67
C VAL A 217 -10.35 -2.23 11.57
N THR A 218 -10.63 -3.38 10.97
CA THR A 218 -11.03 -4.60 11.66
C THR A 218 -10.18 -5.78 11.16
N ASP A 219 -10.40 -6.97 11.68
CA ASP A 219 -9.76 -8.19 11.20
C ASP A 219 -10.28 -8.61 9.80
N ASP A 220 -11.46 -8.12 9.38
CA ASP A 220 -12.15 -8.53 8.17
C ASP A 220 -12.20 -7.47 7.07
N TYR A 221 -11.95 -6.20 7.40
CA TYR A 221 -11.96 -5.11 6.41
C TYR A 221 -11.24 -3.86 6.89
N VAL A 222 -10.82 -3.07 5.91
CA VAL A 222 -10.29 -1.71 6.09
C VAL A 222 -11.14 -0.74 5.28
N ILE A 223 -11.65 0.31 5.93
CA ILE A 223 -12.31 1.44 5.30
C ILE A 223 -11.51 2.69 5.63
N VAL A 224 -11.14 3.45 4.61
CA VAL A 224 -10.58 4.80 4.76
C VAL A 224 -11.45 5.75 3.97
N SER A 225 -11.86 6.85 4.56
CA SER A 225 -12.73 7.84 3.91
C SER A 225 -12.44 9.24 4.40
N ARG A 226 -12.79 10.21 3.59
CA ARG A 226 -12.68 11.62 3.95
C ARG A 226 -13.77 12.06 4.94
N THR A 227 -14.87 11.33 5.02
CA THR A 227 -16.01 11.67 5.88
C THR A 227 -16.51 10.45 6.64
N LYS A 228 -16.92 10.68 7.91
CA LYS A 228 -17.57 9.68 8.75
C LYS A 228 -18.82 9.09 8.11
N GLU A 229 -19.58 9.93 7.41
CA GLU A 229 -20.84 9.52 6.77
C GLU A 229 -20.62 8.41 5.73
N ILE A 230 -19.62 8.58 4.85
CA ILE A 230 -19.27 7.57 3.84
C ILE A 230 -18.74 6.31 4.51
N ALA A 231 -17.82 6.43 5.47
CA ALA A 231 -17.25 5.29 6.19
C ALA A 231 -18.34 4.45 6.87
N HIS A 232 -19.23 5.07 7.64
CA HIS A 232 -20.30 4.37 8.32
C HIS A 232 -21.37 3.83 7.36
N THR A 233 -21.59 4.50 6.21
CA THR A 233 -22.50 3.96 5.18
C THR A 233 -21.92 2.68 4.60
N ILE A 234 -20.63 2.64 4.24
CA ILE A 234 -19.97 1.45 3.75
C ILE A 234 -20.00 0.33 4.80
N GLU A 235 -19.70 0.65 6.06
CA GLU A 235 -19.74 -0.33 7.15
C GLU A 235 -21.12 -0.96 7.32
N ARG A 236 -22.21 -0.17 7.24
CA ARG A 236 -23.58 -0.70 7.27
C ARG A 236 -23.87 -1.62 6.08
N LEU A 237 -23.40 -1.27 4.89
CA LEU A 237 -23.57 -2.10 3.70
C LEU A 237 -22.83 -3.44 3.84
N ILE A 238 -21.60 -3.44 4.38
CA ILE A 238 -20.86 -4.67 4.68
C ILE A 238 -21.68 -5.56 5.60
N LYS A 239 -22.10 -5.05 6.77
CA LYS A 239 -22.88 -5.81 7.75
C LYS A 239 -24.18 -6.36 7.16
N SER A 240 -24.88 -5.60 6.33
CA SER A 240 -26.14 -6.02 5.71
C SER A 240 -25.98 -7.06 4.60
N THR A 241 -24.84 -7.11 3.93
CA THR A 241 -24.56 -8.11 2.89
C THR A 241 -24.06 -9.43 3.47
N GLN A 242 -23.26 -9.40 4.53
CA GLN A 242 -22.80 -10.60 5.25
C GLN A 242 -23.98 -11.41 5.86
N THR A 243 -25.02 -10.75 6.34
CA THR A 243 -26.21 -11.43 6.89
C THR A 243 -26.97 -12.22 5.81
N LYS A 244 -26.92 -11.79 4.54
CA LYS A 244 -27.62 -12.43 3.41
C LYS A 244 -26.85 -13.61 2.80
N GLU A 245 -25.59 -13.77 3.12
CA GLU A 245 -24.77 -14.91 2.65
C GLU A 245 -24.93 -16.14 3.56
N ILE A 246 -25.56 -15.97 4.73
CA ILE A 246 -25.78 -17.02 5.74
C ILE A 246 -27.20 -17.63 5.64
N GLU A 247 -28.12 -16.97 4.94
CA GLU A 247 -29.48 -17.46 4.65
C GLU A 247 -29.55 -18.18 3.29
#